data_1b86f7e3c2339cfbad83b74d9f062417
#
_entry.id   1b86f7e3c2339cfbad83b74d9f062417
#
_cell.length_a   1.000
_cell.length_b   1.000
_cell.length_c   1.000
_cell.angle_alpha   90.00
_cell.angle_beta   90.00
_cell.angle_gamma   90.00
#
_symmetry.space_group_name_H-M   'P 1'
#
loop_
_entity.id
_entity.type
_entity.pdbx_description
1 polymer ?
#
loop_
_entity_poly.entity_id
_entity_poly.type
_entity_poly.pdbx_seq_one_letter_code
_entity_poly.pdbx_strand_id
1 'polypeptide(L)'
;MKLSKHIEQGKLVYLNQDNEALSVSENKHYRWLAFNSADGEQVIQSVMHKRKPWLLTLPHQTALLMPLLFFRPNNVVELGLGGGNLDRFLTHLSADIKIQSIEYSANVIHCFEHSFNPEKANIKIINTDSNSWLKENNTYPDWLICDIYQSKNQPFGQTIKQLELLIDNINGNACLSMNLPDASDDEVNLCLTVLQQLTKEHRIIYFHVPNYLNIIIHLIPNHWHIAKLLQRNKLSYLPKRLLLKWRKFWLHGKVV
;
A
#
# COMPACT_ATOMS: atom_id res chain seq x y z
N MET A 1 1.47 20.83 -5.05
CA MET A 1 2.55 21.27 -4.14
C MET A 1 3.36 20.01 -3.85
N LYS A 2 4.64 19.96 -4.19
CA LYS A 2 5.47 18.75 -4.03
C LYS A 2 5.74 18.55 -2.52
N LEU A 3 5.42 17.37 -2.00
CA LEU A 3 5.63 16.98 -0.59
C LEU A 3 7.10 17.13 -0.18
N SER A 4 8.04 16.85 -1.11
CA SER A 4 9.49 17.00 -0.91
C SER A 4 9.88 18.36 -0.32
N LYS A 5 9.29 19.46 -0.79
CA LYS A 5 9.56 20.80 -0.25
C LYS A 5 9.15 21.02 1.21
N HIS A 6 8.30 20.13 1.74
CA HIS A 6 7.77 20.26 3.11
C HIS A 6 8.48 19.38 4.13
N ILE A 7 9.27 18.41 3.66
CA ILE A 7 9.98 17.43 4.50
C ILE A 7 11.51 17.60 4.46
N GLU A 8 12.03 18.56 3.68
CA GLU A 8 13.48 18.82 3.55
C GLU A 8 14.15 19.29 4.84
N GLN A 9 13.39 19.89 5.76
CA GLN A 9 13.92 20.41 7.04
C GLN A 9 13.13 19.80 8.20
N GLY A 10 13.75 18.88 8.90
CA GLY A 10 13.15 18.24 10.05
C GLY A 10 14.13 17.99 11.17
N LYS A 11 13.60 17.89 12.39
CA LYS A 11 14.35 17.44 13.56
C LYS A 11 14.31 15.92 13.58
N LEU A 12 15.49 15.30 13.75
CA LEU A 12 15.59 13.87 14.01
C LEU A 12 14.94 13.56 15.38
N VAL A 13 14.03 12.60 15.39
CA VAL A 13 13.29 12.14 16.59
C VAL A 13 13.79 10.78 17.03
N TYR A 14 14.11 9.91 16.08
CA TYR A 14 14.58 8.57 16.32
C TYR A 14 15.57 8.14 15.24
N LEU A 15 16.63 7.44 15.64
CA LEU A 15 17.61 6.86 14.75
C LEU A 15 17.97 5.47 15.28
N ASN A 16 17.76 4.45 14.45
CA ASN A 16 18.33 3.12 14.64
C ASN A 16 19.51 2.97 13.67
N GLN A 17 20.67 2.61 14.18
CA GLN A 17 21.90 2.40 13.40
C GLN A 17 22.23 0.91 13.17
N ASP A 18 21.38 0.02 13.67
CA ASP A 18 21.51 -1.40 13.38
C ASP A 18 21.32 -1.67 11.87
N ASN A 19 21.27 -2.93 11.47
CA ASN A 19 21.29 -3.38 10.07
C ASN A 19 20.35 -2.65 9.08
N GLU A 20 19.39 -1.87 9.54
CA GLU A 20 18.39 -1.19 8.69
C GLU A 20 18.48 0.34 8.71
N ALA A 21 19.47 0.96 9.34
CA ALA A 21 19.68 2.42 9.36
C ALA A 21 18.39 3.26 9.27
N LEU A 22 17.41 2.97 10.15
CA LEU A 22 16.07 3.54 10.12
C LEU A 22 16.02 4.84 10.91
N SER A 23 15.37 5.86 10.36
CA SER A 23 15.20 7.15 11.03
C SER A 23 13.78 7.65 11.00
N VAL A 24 13.39 8.36 12.08
CA VAL A 24 12.16 9.15 12.14
C VAL A 24 12.54 10.61 12.33
N SER A 25 12.05 11.44 11.44
CA SER A 25 12.22 12.90 11.53
C SER A 25 10.86 13.60 11.51
N GLU A 26 10.82 14.80 12.06
CA GLU A 26 9.60 15.59 12.03
C GLU A 26 9.85 17.09 11.92
N ASN A 27 8.84 17.80 11.42
CA ASN A 27 8.75 19.26 11.51
C ASN A 27 7.39 19.67 12.12
N LYS A 28 7.03 20.92 12.00
CA LYS A 28 5.76 21.46 12.53
C LYS A 28 4.53 20.69 12.03
N HIS A 29 4.54 20.21 10.79
CA HIS A 29 3.36 19.67 10.11
C HIS A 29 3.41 18.18 9.81
N TYR A 30 4.61 17.63 9.58
CA TYR A 30 4.81 16.28 9.12
C TYR A 30 5.79 15.52 10.01
N ARG A 31 5.64 14.21 10.01
CA ARG A 31 6.59 13.22 10.54
C ARG A 31 6.82 12.20 9.45
N TRP A 32 8.07 11.76 9.27
CA TRP A 32 8.39 10.78 8.23
C TRP A 32 9.36 9.72 8.71
N LEU A 33 9.18 8.54 8.16
CA LEU A 33 10.02 7.38 8.31
C LEU A 33 10.89 7.25 7.08
N ALA A 34 12.19 7.03 7.26
CA ALA A 34 13.11 6.86 6.16
C ALA A 34 14.15 5.78 6.47
N PHE A 35 14.57 5.06 5.43
CA PHE A 35 15.79 4.28 5.45
C PHE A 35 16.94 5.16 4.97
N ASN A 36 18.09 5.01 5.63
CA ASN A 36 19.31 5.71 5.26
C ASN A 36 20.24 4.68 4.64
N SER A 37 20.66 4.89 3.39
CA SER A 37 21.66 4.05 2.75
C SER A 37 23.07 4.34 3.28
N ALA A 38 24.02 3.45 3.04
CA ALA A 38 25.39 3.57 3.54
C ALA A 38 26.13 4.80 2.94
N ASP A 39 25.72 5.28 1.78
CA ASP A 39 26.21 6.49 1.11
C ASP A 39 25.52 7.79 1.59
N GLY A 40 24.61 7.68 2.58
CA GLY A 40 23.91 8.81 3.19
C GLY A 40 22.66 9.27 2.45
N GLU A 41 22.25 8.58 1.39
CA GLU A 41 20.95 8.84 0.76
C GLU A 41 19.82 8.40 1.67
N GLN A 42 18.81 9.25 1.78
CA GLN A 42 17.61 9.00 2.57
C GLN A 42 16.44 8.63 1.68
N VAL A 43 15.94 7.40 1.82
CA VAL A 43 14.75 6.91 1.11
C VAL A 43 13.54 7.01 2.03
N ILE A 44 12.64 7.96 1.72
CA ILE A 44 11.44 8.19 2.52
C ILE A 44 10.41 7.12 2.22
N GLN A 45 10.06 6.35 3.24
CA GLN A 45 9.09 5.25 3.18
C GLN A 45 7.68 5.71 3.51
N SER A 46 7.54 6.56 4.51
CA SER A 46 6.22 7.02 4.96
C SER A 46 6.27 8.46 5.42
N VAL A 47 5.19 9.17 5.18
CA VAL A 47 4.99 10.54 5.68
C VAL A 47 3.61 10.64 6.32
N MET A 48 3.53 11.13 7.55
CA MET A 48 2.30 11.37 8.27
C MET A 48 2.08 12.86 8.50
N HIS A 49 0.86 13.35 8.23
CA HIS A 49 0.47 14.69 8.61
C HIS A 49 0.07 14.70 10.11
N LYS A 50 0.80 15.43 10.96
CA LYS A 50 0.64 15.39 12.44
C LYS A 50 -0.75 15.73 12.97
N ARG A 51 -1.47 16.66 12.31
CA ARG A 51 -2.84 17.06 12.73
C ARG A 51 -3.94 16.21 12.11
N LYS A 52 -3.64 15.48 11.04
CA LYS A 52 -4.59 14.63 10.33
C LYS A 52 -3.88 13.34 9.94
N PRO A 53 -3.60 12.48 10.93
CA PRO A 53 -2.75 11.29 10.72
C PRO A 53 -3.32 10.29 9.71
N TRP A 54 -4.63 10.34 9.46
CA TRP A 54 -5.32 9.51 8.46
C TRP A 54 -5.17 10.00 7.01
N LEU A 55 -4.55 11.16 6.75
CA LEU A 55 -4.37 11.63 5.38
C LEU A 55 -3.37 10.77 4.63
N LEU A 56 -3.79 10.32 3.43
CA LEU A 56 -2.87 9.72 2.46
C LEU A 56 -1.97 10.82 1.89
N THR A 57 -0.70 10.76 2.22
CA THR A 57 0.28 11.81 1.88
C THR A 57 1.07 11.49 0.61
N LEU A 58 1.26 10.21 0.33
CA LEU A 58 1.98 9.74 -0.86
C LEU A 58 0.99 9.35 -1.97
N PRO A 59 1.25 9.72 -3.23
CA PRO A 59 0.31 9.48 -4.33
C PRO A 59 0.02 8.00 -4.62
N HIS A 60 1.03 7.11 -4.49
CA HIS A 60 0.84 5.67 -4.68
C HIS A 60 -0.19 5.10 -3.68
N GLN A 61 -0.19 5.55 -2.43
CA GLN A 61 -1.18 5.14 -1.42
C GLN A 61 -2.61 5.47 -1.84
N THR A 62 -2.79 6.66 -2.46
CA THR A 62 -4.09 7.03 -3.01
C THR A 62 -4.49 6.09 -4.15
N ALA A 63 -3.54 5.70 -5.01
CA ALA A 63 -3.81 4.78 -6.11
C ALA A 63 -4.10 3.36 -5.61
N LEU A 64 -3.34 2.85 -4.63
CA LEU A 64 -3.56 1.54 -4.01
C LEU A 64 -4.98 1.38 -3.45
N LEU A 65 -5.54 2.44 -2.85
CA LEU A 65 -6.86 2.40 -2.23
C LEU A 65 -8.02 2.69 -3.20
N MET A 66 -7.76 2.79 -4.49
CA MET A 66 -8.79 3.08 -5.49
C MET A 66 -9.94 2.05 -5.58
N PRO A 67 -9.74 0.75 -5.30
CA PRO A 67 -10.86 -0.21 -5.25
C PRO A 67 -12.00 0.16 -4.30
N LEU A 68 -11.79 1.04 -3.31
CA LEU A 68 -12.86 1.60 -2.47
C LEU A 68 -13.95 2.33 -3.27
N LEU A 69 -13.72 2.67 -4.54
CA LEU A 69 -14.77 3.12 -5.46
C LEU A 69 -15.81 2.06 -5.75
N PHE A 70 -15.48 0.79 -5.61
CA PHE A 70 -16.30 -0.32 -6.07
C PHE A 70 -16.89 -1.14 -4.95
N PHE A 71 -16.18 -1.23 -3.81
CA PHE A 71 -16.63 -2.03 -2.68
C PHE A 71 -16.18 -1.43 -1.34
N ARG A 72 -16.80 -1.92 -0.28
CA ARG A 72 -16.41 -1.65 1.11
C ARG A 72 -15.90 -2.95 1.71
N PRO A 73 -14.60 -3.09 1.95
CA PRO A 73 -14.04 -4.29 2.53
C PRO A 73 -14.42 -4.41 4.01
N ASN A 74 -14.52 -5.64 4.50
CA ASN A 74 -14.63 -5.92 5.94
C ASN A 74 -13.28 -6.40 6.49
N ASN A 75 -12.55 -7.24 5.72
CA ASN A 75 -11.28 -7.81 6.14
C ASN A 75 -10.19 -7.43 5.13
N VAL A 76 -9.21 -6.66 5.58
CA VAL A 76 -8.07 -6.22 4.77
C VAL A 76 -6.80 -6.80 5.35
N VAL A 77 -5.95 -7.32 4.51
CA VAL A 77 -4.57 -7.67 4.85
C VAL A 77 -3.64 -6.77 4.06
N GLU A 78 -2.73 -6.12 4.75
CA GLU A 78 -1.65 -5.31 4.17
C GLU A 78 -0.32 -6.02 4.38
N LEU A 79 0.42 -6.22 3.30
CA LEU A 79 1.80 -6.67 3.34
C LEU A 79 2.70 -5.44 3.24
N GLY A 80 3.44 -5.17 4.31
CA GLY A 80 4.21 -3.94 4.52
C GLY A 80 3.43 -2.90 5.32
N LEU A 81 3.91 -2.57 6.52
CA LEU A 81 3.30 -1.58 7.41
C LEU A 81 3.84 -0.18 7.16
N GLY A 82 5.17 -0.07 7.09
CA GLY A 82 5.85 1.22 7.06
C GLY A 82 5.41 2.13 8.20
N GLY A 83 4.95 3.33 7.90
CA GLY A 83 4.36 4.23 8.90
C GLY A 83 2.85 4.03 9.09
N GLY A 84 2.24 2.95 8.61
CA GLY A 84 0.81 2.62 8.80
C GLY A 84 -0.15 3.64 8.18
N ASN A 85 0.16 4.17 7.02
CA ASN A 85 -0.69 5.19 6.39
C ASN A 85 -2.01 4.62 5.89
N LEU A 86 -1.99 3.39 5.34
CA LEU A 86 -3.20 2.72 4.87
C LEU A 86 -4.05 2.28 6.05
N ASP A 87 -3.42 1.72 7.10
CA ASP A 87 -4.08 1.34 8.35
C ASP A 87 -4.85 2.49 8.97
N ARG A 88 -4.17 3.64 9.17
CA ARG A 88 -4.81 4.82 9.76
C ARG A 88 -5.94 5.35 8.89
N PHE A 89 -5.75 5.34 7.57
CA PHE A 89 -6.79 5.79 6.66
C PHE A 89 -8.03 4.88 6.71
N LEU A 90 -7.83 3.56 6.60
CA LEU A 90 -8.93 2.59 6.58
C LEU A 90 -9.67 2.54 7.91
N THR A 91 -8.96 2.56 9.04
CA THR A 91 -9.54 2.62 10.38
C THR A 91 -10.34 3.91 10.59
N HIS A 92 -9.82 5.05 10.12
CA HIS A 92 -10.54 6.32 10.17
C HIS A 92 -11.79 6.34 9.27
N LEU A 93 -11.71 5.64 8.13
CA LEU A 93 -12.82 5.55 7.18
C LEU A 93 -14.02 4.78 7.76
N SER A 94 -13.76 3.67 8.45
CA SER A 94 -14.80 2.89 9.13
C SER A 94 -14.19 1.99 10.20
N ALA A 95 -14.81 2.01 11.38
CA ALA A 95 -14.47 1.10 12.48
C ALA A 95 -14.82 -0.37 12.18
N ASP A 96 -15.66 -0.64 11.20
CA ASP A 96 -16.06 -1.99 10.80
C ASP A 96 -14.97 -2.70 9.98
N ILE A 97 -14.03 -1.94 9.39
CA ILE A 97 -12.93 -2.51 8.61
C ILE A 97 -11.91 -3.11 9.57
N LYS A 98 -11.76 -4.42 9.50
CA LYS A 98 -10.70 -5.14 10.21
C LYS A 98 -9.47 -5.15 9.33
N ILE A 99 -8.38 -4.57 9.81
CA ILE A 99 -7.11 -4.55 9.10
C ILE A 99 -6.06 -5.32 9.88
N GLN A 100 -5.27 -6.11 9.16
CA GLN A 100 -4.11 -6.82 9.67
C GLN A 100 -2.91 -6.50 8.79
N SER A 101 -1.83 -6.04 9.40
CA SER A 101 -0.60 -5.68 8.68
C SER A 101 0.51 -6.67 9.00
N ILE A 102 1.19 -7.13 7.96
CA ILE A 102 2.31 -8.05 8.04
C ILE A 102 3.58 -7.24 7.81
N GLU A 103 4.45 -7.21 8.80
CA GLU A 103 5.69 -6.43 8.74
C GLU A 103 6.87 -7.27 9.23
N TYR A 104 7.88 -7.33 8.40
CA TYR A 104 9.09 -8.08 8.68
C TYR A 104 9.97 -7.41 9.74
N SER A 105 10.11 -6.07 9.68
CA SER A 105 11.02 -5.31 10.52
C SER A 105 10.38 -4.96 11.87
N ALA A 106 10.91 -5.55 12.96
CA ALA A 106 10.52 -5.17 14.31
C ALA A 106 10.82 -3.69 14.60
N ASN A 107 11.84 -3.10 13.98
CA ASN A 107 12.17 -1.68 14.13
C ASN A 107 11.12 -0.78 13.47
N VAL A 108 10.57 -1.17 12.31
CA VAL A 108 9.46 -0.45 11.65
C VAL A 108 8.21 -0.52 12.53
N ILE A 109 7.89 -1.69 13.09
CA ILE A 109 6.78 -1.85 14.04
C ILE A 109 6.96 -0.93 15.25
N HIS A 110 8.15 -0.93 15.85
CA HIS A 110 8.47 -0.03 16.96
C HIS A 110 8.27 1.44 16.60
N CYS A 111 8.76 1.87 15.44
CA CYS A 111 8.55 3.23 14.94
C CYS A 111 7.06 3.55 14.74
N PHE A 112 6.29 2.62 14.20
CA PHE A 112 4.86 2.79 14.02
C PHE A 112 4.16 3.00 15.37
N GLU A 113 4.35 2.11 16.33
CA GLU A 113 3.70 2.16 17.64
C GLU A 113 4.02 3.44 18.42
N HIS A 114 5.28 3.88 18.38
CA HIS A 114 5.75 5.03 19.18
C HIS A 114 5.60 6.38 18.47
N SER A 115 5.60 6.37 17.14
CA SER A 115 5.70 7.62 16.38
C SER A 115 4.57 7.83 15.38
N PHE A 116 3.98 6.78 14.83
CA PHE A 116 3.02 6.87 13.73
C PHE A 116 1.60 6.40 14.09
N ASN A 117 1.34 6.01 15.33
CA ASN A 117 0.00 5.66 15.82
C ASN A 117 -0.47 6.63 16.93
N PRO A 118 -0.64 7.92 16.64
CA PRO A 118 -1.00 8.91 17.66
C PRO A 118 -2.40 8.73 18.25
N GLU A 119 -3.31 8.10 17.51
CA GLU A 119 -4.68 7.83 17.93
C GLU A 119 -4.82 6.47 18.65
N LYS A 120 -3.71 5.75 18.80
CA LYS A 120 -3.66 4.40 19.41
C LYS A 120 -4.69 3.46 18.79
N ALA A 121 -4.86 3.54 17.46
CA ALA A 121 -5.72 2.63 16.73
C ALA A 121 -5.30 1.19 16.99
N ASN A 122 -6.28 0.33 17.29
CA ASN A 122 -6.04 -1.09 17.51
C ASN A 122 -5.89 -1.81 16.17
N ILE A 123 -4.67 -1.77 15.63
CA ILE A 123 -4.30 -2.42 14.38
C ILE A 123 -3.61 -3.74 14.74
N LYS A 124 -4.05 -4.82 14.12
CA LYS A 124 -3.41 -6.13 14.30
C LYS A 124 -2.16 -6.18 13.44
N ILE A 125 -0.98 -6.22 14.08
CA ILE A 125 0.31 -6.35 13.40
C ILE A 125 0.88 -7.74 13.68
N ILE A 126 1.39 -8.39 12.63
CA ILE A 126 2.12 -9.66 12.74
C ILE A 126 3.56 -9.41 12.28
N ASN A 127 4.51 -9.64 13.18
CA ASN A 127 5.93 -9.50 12.86
C ASN A 127 6.44 -10.79 12.22
N THR A 128 6.42 -10.84 10.91
CA THR A 128 6.93 -11.97 10.12
C THR A 128 7.23 -11.54 8.69
N ASP A 129 7.98 -12.35 7.97
CA ASP A 129 8.17 -12.21 6.53
C ASP A 129 6.87 -12.49 5.77
N SER A 130 6.57 -11.66 4.78
CA SER A 130 5.33 -11.75 4.00
C SER A 130 5.16 -13.05 3.24
N ASN A 131 6.25 -13.60 2.66
CA ASN A 131 6.18 -14.86 1.93
C ASN A 131 5.96 -16.04 2.88
N SER A 132 6.52 -15.97 4.10
CA SER A 132 6.29 -16.95 5.15
C SER A 132 4.84 -16.90 5.59
N TRP A 133 4.31 -15.71 5.84
CA TRP A 133 2.90 -15.53 6.19
C TRP A 133 1.97 -16.04 5.09
N LEU A 134 2.22 -15.70 3.82
CA LEU A 134 1.39 -16.14 2.69
C LEU A 134 1.36 -17.66 2.53
N LYS A 135 2.45 -18.37 2.84
CA LYS A 135 2.51 -19.84 2.80
C LYS A 135 1.71 -20.52 3.92
N GLU A 136 1.65 -19.89 5.08
CA GLU A 136 1.02 -20.44 6.28
C GLU A 136 -0.43 -19.99 6.45
N ASN A 137 -0.84 -18.93 5.72
CA ASN A 137 -2.17 -18.35 5.84
C ASN A 137 -3.24 -19.27 5.24
N ASN A 138 -4.29 -19.51 6.03
CA ASN A 138 -5.44 -20.32 5.65
C ASN A 138 -6.73 -19.48 5.55
N THR A 139 -6.62 -18.15 5.55
CA THR A 139 -7.77 -17.25 5.51
C THR A 139 -7.69 -16.37 4.27
N TYR A 140 -8.85 -16.09 3.67
CA TYR A 140 -8.93 -15.22 2.51
C TYR A 140 -9.47 -13.85 2.94
N PRO A 141 -8.69 -12.76 2.79
CA PRO A 141 -9.20 -11.41 3.00
C PRO A 141 -10.16 -11.01 1.87
N ASP A 142 -11.01 -10.01 2.14
CA ASP A 142 -11.78 -9.36 1.07
C ASP A 142 -10.86 -8.54 0.16
N TRP A 143 -9.77 -8.06 0.74
CA TRP A 143 -8.78 -7.25 0.04
C TRP A 143 -7.38 -7.52 0.57
N LEU A 144 -6.52 -7.98 -0.32
CA LEU A 144 -5.08 -8.12 -0.08
C LEU A 144 -4.36 -6.92 -0.70
N ILE A 145 -3.56 -6.21 0.09
CA ILE A 145 -2.76 -5.06 -0.36
C ILE A 145 -1.29 -5.42 -0.19
N CYS A 146 -0.52 -5.32 -1.28
CA CYS A 146 0.91 -5.56 -1.28
C CYS A 146 1.65 -4.24 -1.52
N ASP A 147 2.17 -3.63 -0.46
CA ASP A 147 2.96 -2.39 -0.48
C ASP A 147 4.36 -2.63 0.09
N ILE A 148 4.99 -3.73 -0.34
CA ILE A 148 6.32 -4.11 0.11
C ILE A 148 7.36 -3.40 -0.75
N TYR A 149 8.26 -2.67 -0.09
CA TYR A 149 9.43 -2.14 -0.75
C TYR A 149 10.39 -3.28 -1.11
N GLN A 150 10.64 -3.44 -2.41
CA GLN A 150 11.63 -4.38 -2.93
C GLN A 150 12.92 -3.60 -3.22
N SER A 151 14.04 -4.07 -2.71
CA SER A 151 15.32 -3.48 -3.08
C SER A 151 15.61 -3.76 -4.56
N LYS A 152 16.23 -2.80 -5.26
CA LYS A 152 16.60 -2.90 -6.69
C LYS A 152 17.45 -4.15 -7.03
N ASN A 153 17.95 -4.86 -6.02
CA ASN A 153 18.79 -6.05 -6.18
C ASN A 153 18.03 -7.37 -6.00
N GLN A 154 16.71 -7.36 -5.88
CA GLN A 154 15.95 -8.59 -5.72
C GLN A 154 15.85 -9.33 -7.05
N PRO A 155 16.28 -10.62 -7.11
CA PRO A 155 16.19 -11.40 -8.33
C PRO A 155 14.75 -11.52 -8.82
N PHE A 156 14.51 -11.31 -10.10
CA PHE A 156 13.19 -11.33 -10.72
C PHE A 156 12.39 -12.61 -10.44
N GLY A 157 13.06 -13.76 -10.36
CA GLY A 157 12.43 -15.03 -10.00
C GLY A 157 11.77 -15.05 -8.60
N GLN A 158 12.19 -14.18 -7.69
CA GLN A 158 11.52 -14.02 -6.40
C GLN A 158 10.20 -13.25 -6.55
N THR A 159 10.16 -12.28 -7.45
CA THR A 159 8.93 -11.53 -7.76
C THR A 159 7.86 -12.46 -8.31
N ILE A 160 8.20 -13.36 -9.23
CA ILE A 160 7.24 -14.35 -9.78
C ILE A 160 6.68 -15.22 -8.67
N LYS A 161 7.53 -15.80 -7.82
CA LYS A 161 7.10 -16.63 -6.69
C LYS A 161 6.19 -15.86 -5.72
N GLN A 162 6.47 -14.59 -5.51
CA GLN A 162 5.62 -13.74 -4.69
C GLN A 162 4.25 -13.52 -5.35
N LEU A 163 4.19 -13.32 -6.68
CA LEU A 163 2.93 -13.21 -7.41
C LEU A 163 2.09 -14.49 -7.29
N GLU A 164 2.70 -15.67 -7.42
CA GLU A 164 2.05 -16.96 -7.20
C GLU A 164 1.44 -17.03 -5.79
N LEU A 165 2.22 -16.72 -4.76
CA LEU A 165 1.75 -16.73 -3.37
C LEU A 165 0.61 -15.72 -3.15
N LEU A 166 0.67 -14.53 -3.75
CA LEU A 166 -0.40 -13.53 -3.64
C LEU A 166 -1.70 -14.04 -4.25
N ILE A 167 -1.63 -14.69 -5.42
CA ILE A 167 -2.79 -15.25 -6.10
C ILE A 167 -3.39 -16.42 -5.31
N ASP A 168 -2.56 -17.29 -4.73
CA ASP A 168 -3.02 -18.41 -3.91
C ASP A 168 -3.75 -17.94 -2.62
N ASN A 169 -3.48 -16.70 -2.18
CA ASN A 169 -4.08 -16.10 -0.99
C ASN A 169 -5.32 -15.23 -1.27
N ILE A 170 -5.81 -15.18 -2.48
CA ILE A 170 -7.08 -14.54 -2.84
C ILE A 170 -8.03 -15.55 -3.46
N ASN A 171 -9.32 -15.36 -3.24
CA ASN A 171 -10.37 -16.10 -3.94
C ASN A 171 -11.04 -15.23 -5.00
N GLY A 172 -11.89 -15.80 -5.82
CA GLY A 172 -12.57 -15.10 -6.91
C GLY A 172 -13.45 -13.91 -6.51
N ASN A 173 -13.69 -13.69 -5.21
CA ASN A 173 -14.44 -12.55 -4.67
C ASN A 173 -13.53 -11.47 -4.08
N ALA A 174 -12.26 -11.77 -3.85
CA ALA A 174 -11.31 -10.86 -3.23
C ALA A 174 -10.67 -9.90 -4.25
N CYS A 175 -10.29 -8.73 -3.79
CA CYS A 175 -9.48 -7.78 -4.55
C CYS A 175 -8.00 -7.92 -4.15
N LEU A 176 -7.08 -7.76 -5.10
CA LEU A 176 -5.66 -7.58 -4.83
C LEU A 176 -5.21 -6.22 -5.35
N SER A 177 -4.44 -5.49 -4.56
CA SER A 177 -3.77 -4.25 -4.98
C SER A 177 -2.28 -4.35 -4.71
N MET A 178 -1.47 -3.99 -5.68
CA MET A 178 -0.01 -4.11 -5.59
C MET A 178 0.66 -2.80 -5.98
N ASN A 179 1.70 -2.43 -5.26
CA ASN A 179 2.61 -1.35 -5.63
C ASN A 179 3.92 -1.93 -6.16
N LEU A 180 4.30 -1.53 -7.36
CA LEU A 180 5.61 -1.83 -7.96
C LEU A 180 6.41 -0.52 -8.00
N PRO A 181 7.25 -0.24 -6.99
CA PRO A 181 8.11 0.92 -7.01
C PRO A 181 9.29 0.72 -7.96
N ASP A 182 9.60 1.74 -8.76
CA ASP A 182 10.77 1.78 -9.66
C ASP A 182 10.89 0.60 -10.65
N ALA A 183 9.77 -0.08 -10.96
CA ALA A 183 9.79 -1.18 -11.92
C ALA A 183 9.98 -0.65 -13.34
N SER A 184 10.84 -1.33 -14.10
CA SER A 184 11.01 -1.09 -15.53
C SER A 184 9.79 -1.57 -16.32
N ASP A 185 9.63 -1.07 -17.55
CA ASP A 185 8.53 -1.52 -18.42
C ASP A 185 8.57 -3.03 -18.68
N ASP A 186 9.76 -3.63 -18.79
CA ASP A 186 9.93 -5.07 -18.98
C ASP A 186 9.48 -5.86 -17.74
N GLU A 187 9.83 -5.40 -16.54
CA GLU A 187 9.36 -6.00 -15.28
C GLU A 187 7.84 -5.91 -15.14
N VAL A 188 7.27 -4.76 -15.49
CA VAL A 188 5.82 -4.58 -15.47
C VAL A 188 5.13 -5.52 -16.46
N ASN A 189 5.61 -5.57 -17.71
CA ASN A 189 5.05 -6.44 -18.74
C ASN A 189 5.11 -7.91 -18.33
N LEU A 190 6.20 -8.33 -17.72
CA LEU A 190 6.35 -9.71 -17.25
C LEU A 190 5.42 -9.97 -16.04
N CYS A 191 5.32 -9.05 -15.07
CA CYS A 191 4.33 -9.18 -13.99
C CYS A 191 2.91 -9.33 -14.52
N LEU A 192 2.52 -8.49 -15.50
CA LEU A 192 1.20 -8.56 -16.11
C LEU A 192 0.97 -9.88 -16.84
N THR A 193 1.97 -10.39 -17.57
CA THR A 193 1.90 -11.68 -18.27
C THR A 193 1.72 -12.84 -17.30
N VAL A 194 2.49 -12.86 -16.20
CA VAL A 194 2.37 -13.88 -15.16
C VAL A 194 1.00 -13.82 -14.49
N LEU A 195 0.53 -12.64 -14.13
CA LEU A 195 -0.79 -12.46 -13.53
C LEU A 195 -1.92 -12.93 -14.46
N GLN A 196 -1.84 -12.66 -15.78
CA GLN A 196 -2.82 -13.16 -16.75
C GLN A 196 -2.85 -14.70 -16.82
N GLN A 197 -1.72 -15.36 -16.63
CA GLN A 197 -1.64 -16.82 -16.61
C GLN A 197 -2.19 -17.41 -15.31
N LEU A 198 -1.93 -16.74 -14.18
CA LEU A 198 -2.30 -17.25 -12.86
C LEU A 198 -3.76 -17.02 -12.50
N THR A 199 -4.40 -15.96 -13.02
CA THR A 199 -5.79 -15.62 -12.64
C THR A 199 -6.74 -15.54 -13.83
N LYS A 200 -7.85 -16.31 -13.77
CA LYS A 200 -8.94 -16.28 -14.75
C LYS A 200 -10.20 -15.57 -14.24
N GLU A 201 -10.29 -15.40 -12.92
CA GLU A 201 -11.47 -14.84 -12.24
C GLU A 201 -11.39 -13.32 -12.03
N HIS A 202 -10.23 -12.73 -12.34
CA HIS A 202 -9.97 -11.31 -12.13
C HIS A 202 -9.59 -10.63 -13.44
N ARG A 203 -10.04 -9.39 -13.60
CA ARG A 203 -9.48 -8.45 -14.57
C ARG A 203 -8.31 -7.72 -13.96
N ILE A 204 -7.28 -7.51 -14.74
CA ILE A 204 -6.08 -6.79 -14.35
C ILE A 204 -6.20 -5.35 -14.82
N ILE A 205 -6.04 -4.41 -13.92
CA ILE A 205 -6.05 -2.97 -14.23
C ILE A 205 -4.82 -2.36 -13.60
N TYR A 206 -4.06 -1.60 -14.37
CA TYR A 206 -2.86 -0.95 -13.86
C TYR A 206 -2.79 0.53 -14.19
N PHE A 207 -2.02 1.27 -13.36
CA PHE A 207 -1.89 2.71 -13.42
C PHE A 207 -0.45 3.12 -13.16
N HIS A 208 0.03 4.07 -13.95
CA HIS A 208 1.24 4.81 -13.62
C HIS A 208 0.88 5.94 -12.65
N VAL A 209 1.59 6.05 -11.54
CA VAL A 209 1.39 7.15 -10.59
C VAL A 209 2.05 8.41 -11.14
N PRO A 210 1.31 9.50 -11.44
CA PRO A 210 1.88 10.68 -12.07
C PRO A 210 3.01 11.30 -11.25
N ASN A 211 4.14 11.58 -11.90
CA ASN A 211 5.37 12.13 -11.31
C ASN A 211 6.08 11.24 -10.28
N TYR A 212 5.76 9.95 -10.25
CA TYR A 212 6.42 8.93 -9.44
C TYR A 212 6.71 7.71 -10.31
N LEU A 213 7.68 6.91 -9.91
CA LEU A 213 8.05 5.68 -10.61
C LEU A 213 7.22 4.46 -10.16
N ASN A 214 6.16 4.72 -9.38
CA ASN A 214 5.28 3.66 -8.90
C ASN A 214 4.27 3.27 -9.99
N ILE A 215 4.08 1.97 -10.14
CA ILE A 215 3.00 1.37 -10.91
C ILE A 215 2.11 0.60 -9.95
N ILE A 216 0.82 0.86 -10.03
CA ILE A 216 -0.17 0.19 -9.20
C ILE A 216 -0.95 -0.78 -10.06
N ILE A 217 -1.03 -2.03 -9.63
CA ILE A 217 -1.81 -3.09 -10.27
C ILE A 217 -2.95 -3.49 -9.34
N HIS A 218 -4.16 -3.61 -9.91
CA HIS A 218 -5.31 -4.15 -9.23
C HIS A 218 -5.82 -5.39 -9.94
N LEU A 219 -6.09 -6.45 -9.19
CA LEU A 219 -6.90 -7.58 -9.62
C LEU A 219 -8.30 -7.39 -9.05
N ILE A 220 -9.27 -7.21 -9.94
CA ILE A 220 -10.66 -6.95 -9.57
C ILE A 220 -11.52 -8.12 -10.07
N PRO A 221 -12.38 -8.72 -9.22
CA PRO A 221 -13.24 -9.82 -9.62
C PRO A 221 -14.03 -9.54 -10.91
N ASN A 222 -14.02 -10.46 -11.86
CA ASN A 222 -14.66 -10.30 -13.16
C ASN A 222 -16.18 -10.08 -13.06
N HIS A 223 -16.83 -10.68 -12.05
CA HIS A 223 -18.26 -10.55 -11.82
C HIS A 223 -18.68 -9.19 -11.25
N TRP A 224 -17.74 -8.35 -10.81
CA TRP A 224 -18.05 -6.99 -10.37
C TRP A 224 -18.40 -6.10 -11.56
N HIS A 225 -19.65 -5.67 -11.62
CA HIS A 225 -20.13 -4.73 -12.63
C HIS A 225 -19.70 -3.30 -12.26
N ILE A 226 -18.46 -2.96 -12.54
CA ILE A 226 -17.82 -1.70 -12.13
C ILE A 226 -18.67 -0.46 -12.43
N ALA A 227 -19.24 -0.36 -13.63
CA ALA A 227 -20.10 0.78 -14.00
C ALA A 227 -21.33 0.90 -13.10
N LYS A 228 -21.98 -0.24 -12.75
CA LYS A 228 -23.12 -0.27 -11.83
C LYS A 228 -22.71 0.05 -10.40
N LEU A 229 -21.54 -0.43 -9.96
CA LEU A 229 -21.01 -0.16 -8.63
C LEU A 229 -20.67 1.31 -8.44
N LEU A 230 -20.05 1.96 -9.43
CA LEU A 230 -19.80 3.41 -9.43
C LEU A 230 -21.08 4.26 -9.32
N GLN A 231 -22.20 3.77 -9.85
CA GLN A 231 -23.49 4.45 -9.79
C GLN A 231 -24.24 4.17 -8.47
N ARG A 232 -24.19 2.92 -7.98
CA ARG A 232 -24.96 2.46 -6.81
C ARG A 232 -24.34 2.82 -5.48
N ASN A 233 -23.02 2.86 -5.42
CA ASN A 233 -22.37 3.20 -4.17
C ASN A 233 -22.69 4.66 -3.84
N LYS A 234 -23.54 4.85 -2.82
CA LYS A 234 -23.59 6.09 -2.07
C LYS A 234 -22.22 6.24 -1.39
N LEU A 235 -21.24 6.74 -2.17
CA LEU A 235 -19.87 6.94 -1.74
C LEU A 235 -19.77 8.07 -0.69
N SER A 236 -20.86 8.28 0.06
CA SER A 236 -21.00 9.31 1.08
C SER A 236 -20.01 9.14 2.23
N TYR A 237 -19.47 7.93 2.42
CA TYR A 237 -18.46 7.63 3.42
C TYR A 237 -17.03 8.04 2.96
N LEU A 238 -16.82 8.27 1.66
CA LEU A 238 -15.52 8.67 1.14
C LEU A 238 -15.37 10.19 1.10
N PRO A 239 -14.18 10.74 1.42
CA PRO A 239 -13.90 12.16 1.28
C PRO A 239 -14.09 12.62 -0.17
N LYS A 240 -14.94 13.64 -0.41
CA LYS A 240 -15.27 14.13 -1.77
C LYS A 240 -14.05 14.41 -2.65
N ARG A 241 -12.99 15.01 -2.07
CA ARG A 241 -11.74 15.32 -2.81
C ARG A 241 -11.03 14.05 -3.27
N LEU A 242 -11.01 13.02 -2.43
CA LEU A 242 -10.39 11.73 -2.74
C LEU A 242 -11.18 11.00 -3.82
N LEU A 243 -12.51 11.01 -3.70
CA LEU A 243 -13.42 10.45 -4.70
C LEU A 243 -13.20 11.05 -6.10
N LEU A 244 -13.07 12.39 -6.19
CA LEU A 244 -12.80 13.05 -7.47
C LEU A 244 -11.41 12.67 -8.02
N LYS A 245 -10.42 12.53 -7.17
CA LYS A 245 -9.07 12.11 -7.54
C LYS A 245 -9.07 10.67 -8.06
N TRP A 246 -9.73 9.74 -7.37
CA TRP A 246 -9.85 8.34 -7.79
C TRP A 246 -10.61 8.18 -9.12
N ARG A 247 -11.73 8.90 -9.32
CA ARG A 247 -12.43 8.90 -10.61
C ARG A 247 -11.55 9.37 -11.75
N LYS A 248 -10.70 10.36 -11.49
CA LYS A 248 -9.74 10.86 -12.48
C LYS A 248 -8.66 9.81 -12.78
N PHE A 249 -8.10 9.16 -11.77
CA PHE A 249 -7.15 8.06 -11.94
C PHE A 249 -7.77 6.90 -12.72
N TRP A 250 -8.99 6.52 -12.38
CA TRP A 250 -9.70 5.43 -13.03
C TRP A 250 -9.79 5.58 -14.56
N LEU A 251 -9.97 6.81 -15.04
CA LEU A 251 -10.02 7.10 -16.48
C LEU A 251 -8.69 6.87 -17.22
N HIS A 252 -7.58 6.79 -16.50
CA HIS A 252 -6.24 6.53 -17.03
C HIS A 252 -5.78 5.08 -16.81
N GLY A 253 -6.61 4.24 -16.22
CA GLY A 253 -6.31 2.82 -16.03
C GLY A 253 -6.24 2.08 -17.35
N LYS A 254 -5.24 1.20 -17.47
CA LYS A 254 -5.12 0.28 -18.59
C LYS A 254 -5.61 -1.09 -18.14
N VAL A 255 -6.45 -1.70 -18.96
CA VAL A 255 -6.97 -3.07 -18.76
C VAL A 255 -6.11 -4.00 -19.61
N VAL A 256 -5.72 -5.13 -19.03
CA VAL A 256 -4.91 -6.18 -19.69
C VAL A 256 -5.76 -7.40 -19.93
#